data_6b78ce322753161460e5bf9dab717d0e
#
_entry.id   6b78ce322753161460e5bf9dab717d0e
#
_cell.length_a   1.000
_cell.length_b   1.000
_cell.length_c   1.000
_cell.angle_alpha   90.00
_cell.angle_beta   90.00
_cell.angle_gamma   90.00
#
_symmetry.space_group_name_H-M   'P 1'
#
loop_
_entity.id
_entity.type
_entity.pdbx_description
1 polymer ?
#
loop_
_entity_poly.entity_id
_entity_poly.type
_entity_poly.pdbx_seq_one_letter_code
_entity_poly.pdbx_strand_id
1 'polypeptide(L)'
;MLEVQKQKRVSPFSSKLFSRLIAFTAAFLVFALLFGSMFQMFESISMQAMLRMNEEFSAQASTISDSMQSIINTLGIQMFYISSTAKLRKSTSLTQNERVFALRELWQYAMSGSMLHSIYVFNPKLDYVYTTDNDYMSASMDGFYDQDAVALYRQRSPENRMRLYHRTFRENGEDYGSEWYSYLVYEVTASGKTGESAVMLNLNADWFRDHLLNFQGENYVIVSSDGYVVASQSEGLNGMSLSLLDRICEQ
;
A
#
# COMPACT_ATOMS: atom_id res chain seq x y z
N MET A 1 -59.23 80.77 18.68
CA MET A 1 -59.25 79.26 18.53
C MET A 1 -57.84 78.77 18.74
N LEU A 2 -57.51 78.40 19.97
CA LEU A 2 -56.14 77.97 20.34
C LEU A 2 -56.17 76.43 20.49
N GLU A 3 -55.48 75.77 19.59
CA GLU A 3 -55.31 74.34 19.58
C GLU A 3 -54.19 73.95 20.58
N VAL A 4 -54.55 73.31 21.68
CA VAL A 4 -53.63 72.85 22.69
C VAL A 4 -53.08 71.49 22.26
N GLN A 5 -51.83 71.47 21.77
CA GLN A 5 -51.10 70.25 21.50
C GLN A 5 -50.86 69.53 22.85
N LYS A 6 -51.50 68.34 22.99
CA LYS A 6 -51.26 67.41 24.11
C LYS A 6 -49.94 66.71 23.91
N GLN A 7 -48.90 67.21 24.52
CA GLN A 7 -47.58 66.57 24.59
C GLN A 7 -47.73 65.30 25.48
N LYS A 8 -47.70 64.11 24.84
CA LYS A 8 -47.71 62.81 25.52
C LYS A 8 -46.46 62.68 26.36
N ARG A 9 -46.52 62.86 27.68
CA ARG A 9 -45.44 62.55 28.63
C ARG A 9 -45.20 61.04 28.58
N VAL A 10 -44.11 60.61 27.95
CA VAL A 10 -43.64 59.21 28.04
C VAL A 10 -43.18 58.97 29.50
N SER A 11 -43.77 58.00 30.17
CA SER A 11 -43.48 57.73 31.56
C SER A 11 -41.99 57.36 31.75
N PRO A 12 -41.31 57.87 32.82
CA PRO A 12 -39.88 57.65 33.05
C PRO A 12 -39.55 56.16 33.27
N PHE A 13 -40.53 55.32 33.53
CA PHE A 13 -40.42 53.86 33.69
C PHE A 13 -40.19 53.16 32.34
N SER A 14 -40.82 53.64 31.26
CA SER A 14 -40.66 53.08 29.92
C SER A 14 -39.28 53.39 29.30
N SER A 15 -38.68 54.53 29.62
CA SER A 15 -37.35 54.90 29.14
C SER A 15 -36.22 54.05 29.76
N LYS A 16 -36.32 53.73 31.05
CA LYS A 16 -35.37 52.87 31.76
C LYS A 16 -35.44 51.41 31.27
N LEU A 17 -36.64 50.93 30.97
CA LEU A 17 -36.85 49.59 30.44
C LEU A 17 -36.27 49.47 28.99
N PHE A 18 -36.49 50.47 28.17
CA PHE A 18 -35.97 50.54 26.81
C PHE A 18 -34.43 50.64 26.78
N SER A 19 -33.82 51.43 27.66
CA SER A 19 -32.35 51.51 27.79
C SER A 19 -31.74 50.18 28.23
N ARG A 20 -32.38 49.46 29.15
CA ARG A 20 -31.92 48.11 29.56
C ARG A 20 -32.06 47.06 28.46
N LEU A 21 -33.12 47.15 27.66
CA LEU A 21 -33.33 46.29 26.51
C LEU A 21 -32.23 46.50 25.43
N ILE A 22 -31.91 47.77 25.12
CA ILE A 22 -30.83 48.10 24.18
C ILE A 22 -29.48 47.61 24.71
N ALA A 23 -29.18 47.80 25.99
CA ALA A 23 -27.93 47.32 26.57
C ALA A 23 -27.82 45.78 26.50
N PHE A 24 -28.93 45.06 26.76
CA PHE A 24 -28.97 43.61 26.66
C PHE A 24 -28.81 43.11 25.23
N THR A 25 -29.48 43.72 24.27
CA THR A 25 -29.33 43.39 22.83
C THR A 25 -27.92 43.67 22.31
N ALA A 26 -27.31 44.78 22.72
CA ALA A 26 -25.92 45.11 22.36
C ALA A 26 -24.92 44.09 22.96
N ALA A 27 -25.10 43.72 24.26
CA ALA A 27 -24.29 42.71 24.90
C ALA A 27 -24.44 41.35 24.23
N PHE A 28 -25.65 40.95 23.85
CA PHE A 28 -25.92 39.70 23.12
C PHE A 28 -25.28 39.70 21.74
N LEU A 29 -25.33 40.79 20.99
CA LEU A 29 -24.66 40.93 19.69
C LEU A 29 -23.14 40.82 19.79
N VAL A 30 -22.54 41.46 20.82
CA VAL A 30 -21.10 41.34 21.06
C VAL A 30 -20.73 39.89 21.40
N PHE A 31 -21.52 39.24 22.26
CA PHE A 31 -21.31 37.85 22.61
C PHE A 31 -21.43 36.92 21.38
N ALA A 32 -22.47 37.13 20.55
CA ALA A 32 -22.66 36.36 19.32
C ALA A 32 -21.49 36.52 18.32
N LEU A 33 -20.96 37.74 18.18
CA LEU A 33 -19.79 38.01 17.34
C LEU A 33 -18.52 37.36 17.88
N LEU A 34 -18.28 37.43 19.20
CA LEU A 34 -17.15 36.79 19.84
C LEU A 34 -17.23 35.27 19.73
N PHE A 35 -18.41 34.70 19.98
CA PHE A 35 -18.64 33.26 19.84
C PHE A 35 -18.47 32.79 18.41
N GLY A 36 -19.00 33.51 17.43
CA GLY A 36 -18.83 33.23 16.01
C GLY A 36 -17.36 33.29 15.57
N SER A 37 -16.62 34.32 16.02
CA SER A 37 -15.18 34.40 15.69
C SER A 37 -14.36 33.29 16.35
N MET A 38 -14.70 32.91 17.58
CA MET A 38 -14.05 31.82 18.29
C MET A 38 -14.34 30.46 17.62
N PHE A 39 -15.56 30.25 17.14
CA PHE A 39 -15.94 29.06 16.40
C PHE A 39 -15.18 28.94 15.07
N GLN A 40 -15.11 30.02 14.29
CA GLN A 40 -14.33 30.07 13.04
C GLN A 40 -12.84 29.84 13.29
N MET A 41 -12.29 30.39 14.37
CA MET A 41 -10.90 30.17 14.76
C MET A 41 -10.65 28.71 15.13
N PHE A 42 -11.56 28.10 15.88
CA PHE A 42 -11.47 26.67 16.24
C PHE A 42 -11.55 25.76 15.01
N GLU A 43 -12.49 26.03 14.10
CA GLU A 43 -12.61 25.30 12.83
C GLU A 43 -11.35 25.42 11.98
N SER A 44 -10.79 26.62 11.86
CA SER A 44 -9.54 26.87 11.13
C SER A 44 -8.34 26.14 11.75
N ILE A 45 -8.20 26.16 13.08
CA ILE A 45 -7.11 25.47 13.78
C ILE A 45 -7.27 23.95 13.65
N SER A 46 -8.49 23.44 13.78
CA SER A 46 -8.77 21.99 13.63
C SER A 46 -8.46 21.51 12.21
N MET A 47 -8.88 22.28 11.19
CA MET A 47 -8.58 21.97 9.79
C MET A 47 -7.08 21.99 9.51
N GLN A 48 -6.35 23.00 10.01
CA GLN A 48 -4.89 23.07 9.83
C GLN A 48 -4.16 21.94 10.53
N ALA A 49 -4.61 21.57 11.74
CA ALA A 49 -4.05 20.43 12.47
C ALA A 49 -4.26 19.11 11.71
N MET A 50 -5.45 18.91 11.17
CA MET A 50 -5.78 17.74 10.36
C MET A 50 -4.94 17.67 9.06
N LEU A 51 -4.78 18.79 8.37
CA LEU A 51 -3.95 18.86 7.16
C LEU A 51 -2.47 18.53 7.45
N ARG A 52 -1.90 19.11 8.52
CA ARG A 52 -0.52 18.80 8.93
C ARG A 52 -0.34 17.34 9.31
N MET A 53 -1.28 16.79 10.07
CA MET A 53 -1.24 15.38 10.46
C MET A 53 -1.30 14.47 9.24
N ASN A 54 -2.11 14.81 8.25
CA ASN A 54 -2.20 14.07 6.99
C ASN A 54 -0.91 14.18 6.15
N GLU A 55 -0.27 15.36 6.10
CA GLU A 55 1.03 15.57 5.44
C GLU A 55 2.14 14.75 6.12
N GLU A 56 2.23 14.80 7.45
CA GLU A 56 3.21 14.03 8.22
C GLU A 56 3.00 12.54 8.03
N PHE A 57 1.75 12.08 8.06
CA PHE A 57 1.39 10.69 7.81
C PHE A 57 1.78 10.23 6.40
N SER A 58 1.46 11.03 5.38
CA SER A 58 1.84 10.75 3.99
C SER A 58 3.36 10.67 3.81
N ALA A 59 4.11 11.57 4.45
CA ALA A 59 5.57 11.55 4.42
C ALA A 59 6.16 10.31 5.09
N GLN A 60 5.59 9.89 6.24
CA GLN A 60 6.01 8.67 6.92
C GLN A 60 5.69 7.43 6.08
N ALA A 61 4.49 7.34 5.51
CA ALA A 61 4.09 6.24 4.64
C ALA A 61 5.02 6.11 3.43
N SER A 62 5.36 7.23 2.78
CA SER A 62 6.33 7.25 1.68
C SER A 62 7.69 6.74 2.12
N THR A 63 8.20 7.21 3.26
CA THR A 63 9.52 6.80 3.78
C THR A 63 9.58 5.31 4.07
N ILE A 64 8.51 4.74 4.64
CA ILE A 64 8.45 3.30 4.92
C ILE A 64 8.34 2.51 3.62
N SER A 65 7.51 2.96 2.69
CA SER A 65 7.36 2.34 1.37
C SER A 65 8.70 2.30 0.62
N ASP A 66 9.44 3.42 0.60
CA ASP A 66 10.76 3.52 -0.04
C ASP A 66 11.78 2.60 0.62
N SER A 67 11.76 2.52 1.96
CA SER A 67 12.63 1.62 2.72
C SER A 67 12.34 0.16 2.42
N MET A 68 11.06 -0.23 2.39
CA MET A 68 10.65 -1.59 2.04
C MET A 68 11.02 -1.94 0.60
N GLN A 69 10.78 -1.03 -0.34
CA GLN A 69 11.19 -1.23 -1.73
C GLN A 69 12.70 -1.43 -1.85
N SER A 70 13.50 -0.67 -1.09
CA SER A 70 14.95 -0.80 -1.04
C SER A 70 15.38 -2.16 -0.49
N ILE A 71 14.73 -2.64 0.58
CA ILE A 71 15.00 -3.96 1.15
C ILE A 71 14.69 -5.06 0.14
N ILE A 72 13.52 -5.01 -0.50
CA ILE A 72 13.09 -5.99 -1.50
C ILE A 72 14.04 -5.99 -2.70
N ASN A 73 14.43 -4.81 -3.19
CA ASN A 73 15.39 -4.66 -4.28
C ASN A 73 16.75 -5.29 -3.92
N THR A 74 17.26 -5.00 -2.73
CA THR A 74 18.54 -5.53 -2.24
C THR A 74 18.48 -7.04 -2.12
N LEU A 75 17.42 -7.56 -1.51
CA LEU A 75 17.20 -8.99 -1.37
C LEU A 75 17.07 -9.67 -2.74
N GLY A 76 16.30 -9.09 -3.64
CA GLY A 76 16.12 -9.60 -5.00
C GLY A 76 17.44 -9.70 -5.76
N ILE A 77 18.27 -8.64 -5.72
CA ILE A 77 19.59 -8.64 -6.34
C ILE A 77 20.48 -9.68 -5.67
N GLN A 78 20.52 -9.74 -4.35
CA GLN A 78 21.31 -10.73 -3.62
C GLN A 78 20.90 -12.14 -3.99
N MET A 79 19.61 -12.46 -3.97
CA MET A 79 19.10 -13.79 -4.35
C MET A 79 19.38 -14.13 -5.80
N PHE A 80 19.37 -13.16 -6.70
CA PHE A 80 19.68 -13.38 -8.10
C PHE A 80 21.15 -13.77 -8.34
N TYR A 81 22.09 -13.20 -7.60
CA TYR A 81 23.53 -13.42 -7.79
C TYR A 81 24.15 -14.46 -6.85
N ILE A 82 23.43 -14.98 -5.88
CA ILE A 82 23.95 -16.05 -5.01
C ILE A 82 24.30 -17.30 -5.84
N SER A 83 25.33 -18.03 -5.43
CA SER A 83 25.91 -19.13 -6.23
C SER A 83 24.93 -20.25 -6.55
N SER A 84 24.12 -20.65 -5.59
CA SER A 84 23.06 -21.66 -5.74
C SER A 84 22.00 -21.27 -6.76
N THR A 85 21.52 -20.03 -6.71
CA THR A 85 20.59 -19.50 -7.72
C THR A 85 21.23 -19.41 -9.09
N ALA A 86 22.47 -18.91 -9.18
CA ALA A 86 23.19 -18.81 -10.44
C ALA A 86 23.39 -20.20 -11.07
N LYS A 87 23.67 -21.22 -10.25
CA LYS A 87 23.79 -22.61 -10.67
C LYS A 87 22.46 -23.15 -11.21
N LEU A 88 21.35 -22.98 -10.48
CA LEU A 88 20.02 -23.42 -10.91
C LEU A 88 19.59 -22.71 -12.20
N ARG A 89 19.87 -21.42 -12.33
CA ARG A 89 19.44 -20.54 -13.39
C ARG A 89 20.17 -20.73 -14.73
N LYS A 90 21.47 -21.07 -14.69
CA LYS A 90 22.35 -21.05 -15.86
C LYS A 90 22.77 -22.45 -16.36
N SER A 91 22.62 -23.48 -15.54
CA SER A 91 23.07 -24.83 -15.91
C SER A 91 22.23 -25.43 -17.02
N THR A 92 22.92 -26.19 -17.89
CA THR A 92 22.29 -26.99 -18.95
C THR A 92 22.10 -28.45 -18.52
N SER A 93 22.72 -28.85 -17.40
CA SER A 93 22.54 -30.15 -16.76
C SER A 93 22.80 -29.99 -15.28
N LEU A 94 22.00 -30.61 -14.45
CA LEU A 94 22.15 -30.67 -13.01
C LEU A 94 21.94 -32.08 -12.52
N THR A 95 22.87 -32.58 -11.76
CA THR A 95 22.65 -33.82 -11.01
C THR A 95 21.60 -33.60 -9.93
N GLN A 96 20.93 -34.67 -9.52
CA GLN A 96 19.93 -34.58 -8.46
C GLN A 96 20.50 -33.97 -7.16
N ASN A 97 21.72 -34.39 -6.79
CA ASN A 97 22.39 -33.87 -5.59
C ASN A 97 22.66 -32.37 -5.69
N GLU A 98 23.20 -31.90 -6.81
CA GLU A 98 23.47 -30.48 -7.02
C GLU A 98 22.21 -29.63 -6.92
N ARG A 99 21.11 -30.11 -7.49
CA ARG A 99 19.80 -29.46 -7.42
C ARG A 99 19.30 -29.39 -5.98
N VAL A 100 19.33 -30.53 -5.26
CA VAL A 100 18.89 -30.58 -3.86
C VAL A 100 19.72 -29.67 -2.97
N PHE A 101 21.05 -29.64 -3.13
CA PHE A 101 21.91 -28.74 -2.36
C PHE A 101 21.60 -27.29 -2.61
N ALA A 102 21.47 -26.90 -3.89
CA ALA A 102 21.17 -25.50 -4.25
C ALA A 102 19.78 -25.08 -3.72
N LEU A 103 18.76 -25.92 -3.83
CA LEU A 103 17.43 -25.64 -3.31
C LEU A 103 17.41 -25.56 -1.78
N ARG A 104 18.16 -26.43 -1.10
CA ARG A 104 18.28 -26.40 0.36
C ARG A 104 18.91 -25.10 0.86
N GLU A 105 19.93 -24.60 0.17
CA GLU A 105 20.55 -23.33 0.49
C GLU A 105 19.53 -22.18 0.32
N LEU A 106 18.79 -22.14 -0.80
CA LEU A 106 17.75 -21.15 -1.02
C LEU A 106 16.60 -21.26 0.00
N TRP A 107 16.22 -22.48 0.36
CA TRP A 107 15.20 -22.72 1.37
C TRP A 107 15.60 -22.14 2.74
N GLN A 108 16.87 -22.20 3.11
CA GLN A 108 17.36 -21.59 4.36
C GLN A 108 17.15 -20.07 4.35
N TYR A 109 17.32 -19.41 3.20
CA TYR A 109 17.02 -17.98 3.08
C TYR A 109 15.51 -17.69 3.20
N ALA A 110 14.67 -18.49 2.57
CA ALA A 110 13.21 -18.34 2.68
C ALA A 110 12.74 -18.55 4.14
N MET A 111 13.32 -19.51 4.85
CA MET A 111 12.96 -19.83 6.25
C MET A 111 13.63 -18.91 7.28
N SER A 112 14.65 -18.13 6.93
CA SER A 112 15.37 -17.26 7.87
C SER A 112 14.56 -16.07 8.38
N GLY A 113 13.42 -15.77 7.75
CA GLY A 113 12.52 -14.67 8.15
C GLY A 113 11.08 -14.94 7.70
N SER A 114 10.15 -14.18 8.27
CA SER A 114 8.73 -14.27 7.92
C SER A 114 8.37 -13.56 6.61
N MET A 115 9.33 -12.85 6.01
CA MET A 115 9.12 -12.03 4.82
C MET A 115 8.90 -12.86 3.55
N LEU A 116 9.73 -13.90 3.34
CA LEU A 116 9.67 -14.73 2.15
C LEU A 116 8.78 -15.94 2.38
N HIS A 117 7.84 -16.17 1.49
CA HIS A 117 7.09 -17.40 1.40
C HIS A 117 7.87 -18.44 0.60
N SER A 118 8.29 -18.10 -0.62
CA SER A 118 9.02 -19.01 -1.51
C SER A 118 9.88 -18.25 -2.50
N ILE A 119 10.83 -18.96 -3.11
CA ILE A 119 11.71 -18.46 -4.16
C ILE A 119 11.56 -19.37 -5.38
N TYR A 120 11.26 -18.78 -6.55
CA TYR A 120 11.24 -19.49 -7.83
C TYR A 120 12.44 -19.11 -8.67
N VAL A 121 13.07 -20.09 -9.27
CA VAL A 121 14.21 -19.92 -10.17
C VAL A 121 13.86 -20.47 -11.54
N PHE A 122 13.79 -19.60 -12.54
CA PHE A 122 13.46 -19.94 -13.92
C PHE A 122 14.72 -20.24 -14.72
N ASN A 123 14.82 -21.47 -15.22
CA ASN A 123 15.91 -21.92 -16.09
C ASN A 123 15.38 -22.22 -17.50
N PRO A 124 15.53 -21.29 -18.46
CA PRO A 124 15.03 -21.48 -19.82
C PRO A 124 15.78 -22.56 -20.60
N LYS A 125 17.03 -22.87 -20.24
CA LYS A 125 17.85 -23.86 -20.96
C LYS A 125 17.36 -25.29 -20.73
N LEU A 126 16.76 -25.54 -19.56
CA LEU A 126 16.19 -26.82 -19.19
C LEU A 126 14.66 -26.83 -19.29
N ASP A 127 14.06 -25.65 -19.57
CA ASP A 127 12.62 -25.46 -19.50
C ASP A 127 12.02 -25.83 -18.13
N TYR A 128 12.71 -25.42 -17.06
CA TYR A 128 12.38 -25.81 -15.69
C TYR A 128 12.19 -24.59 -14.79
N VAL A 129 11.28 -24.74 -13.81
CA VAL A 129 11.16 -23.90 -12.64
C VAL A 129 11.57 -24.70 -11.41
N TYR A 130 12.47 -24.14 -10.61
CA TYR A 130 12.85 -24.65 -9.32
C TYR A 130 12.19 -23.79 -8.24
N THR A 131 11.67 -24.41 -7.18
CA THR A 131 11.02 -23.71 -6.08
C THR A 131 11.51 -24.17 -4.73
N THR A 132 11.53 -23.28 -3.76
CA THR A 132 11.77 -23.61 -2.34
C THR A 132 10.51 -24.05 -1.62
N ASP A 133 9.37 -24.06 -2.28
CA ASP A 133 8.14 -24.60 -1.72
C ASP A 133 8.28 -26.14 -1.54
N ASN A 134 7.93 -26.62 -0.34
CA ASN A 134 8.28 -27.97 0.10
C ASN A 134 7.64 -29.10 -0.73
N ASP A 135 6.50 -28.84 -1.34
CA ASP A 135 5.73 -29.87 -2.05
C ASP A 135 6.16 -30.02 -3.51
N TYR A 136 6.87 -29.02 -4.09
CA TYR A 136 7.13 -28.96 -5.52
C TYR A 136 8.55 -28.48 -5.85
N MET A 137 9.55 -29.29 -5.59
CA MET A 137 10.96 -28.86 -5.75
C MET A 137 11.35 -28.44 -7.18
N SER A 138 10.72 -28.98 -8.20
CA SER A 138 10.96 -28.57 -9.60
C SER A 138 9.97 -29.22 -10.57
N ALA A 139 9.59 -28.46 -11.61
CA ALA A 139 8.77 -28.96 -12.72
C ALA A 139 9.19 -28.30 -14.03
N SER A 140 8.75 -28.86 -15.17
CA SER A 140 8.80 -28.12 -16.43
C SER A 140 7.95 -26.86 -16.33
N MET A 141 8.27 -25.82 -17.09
CA MET A 141 7.50 -24.55 -17.05
C MET A 141 6.01 -24.78 -17.36
N ASP A 142 5.69 -25.65 -18.30
CA ASP A 142 4.31 -25.97 -18.64
C ASP A 142 3.60 -26.84 -17.60
N GLY A 143 4.34 -27.62 -16.82
CA GLY A 143 3.81 -28.47 -15.75
C GLY A 143 3.92 -27.86 -14.36
N PHE A 144 4.38 -26.62 -14.24
CA PHE A 144 4.52 -25.96 -12.95
C PHE A 144 3.16 -25.55 -12.40
N TYR A 145 2.91 -25.81 -11.13
CA TYR A 145 1.61 -25.58 -10.51
C TYR A 145 1.16 -24.11 -10.53
N ASP A 146 2.10 -23.14 -10.41
CA ASP A 146 1.84 -21.70 -10.44
C ASP A 146 2.05 -21.16 -11.87
N GLN A 147 1.03 -21.31 -12.71
CA GLN A 147 1.07 -20.85 -14.09
C GLN A 147 1.05 -19.32 -14.20
N ASP A 148 0.52 -18.60 -13.23
CA ASP A 148 0.54 -17.14 -13.20
C ASP A 148 1.98 -16.63 -13.04
N ALA A 149 2.81 -17.29 -12.23
CA ALA A 149 4.23 -16.98 -12.14
C ALA A 149 4.96 -17.24 -13.46
N VAL A 150 4.64 -18.32 -14.15
CA VAL A 150 5.20 -18.63 -15.47
C VAL A 150 4.77 -17.60 -16.51
N ALA A 151 3.51 -17.16 -16.47
CA ALA A 151 3.01 -16.12 -17.36
C ALA A 151 3.74 -14.78 -17.14
N LEU A 152 3.94 -14.34 -15.89
CA LEU A 152 4.73 -13.16 -15.56
C LEU A 152 6.18 -13.29 -16.06
N TYR A 153 6.79 -14.45 -15.84
CA TYR A 153 8.13 -14.73 -16.37
C TYR A 153 8.18 -14.60 -17.90
N ARG A 154 7.19 -15.12 -18.64
CA ARG A 154 7.11 -15.04 -20.11
C ARG A 154 6.85 -13.62 -20.62
N GLN A 155 6.12 -12.80 -19.86
CA GLN A 155 5.79 -11.40 -20.19
C GLN A 155 6.85 -10.38 -19.77
N ARG A 156 8.01 -10.83 -19.23
CA ARG A 156 9.04 -9.92 -18.76
C ARG A 156 9.56 -9.01 -19.88
N SER A 157 9.73 -7.76 -19.55
CA SER A 157 10.23 -6.70 -20.46
C SER A 157 11.19 -5.78 -19.69
N PRO A 158 12.07 -5.02 -20.36
CA PRO A 158 12.96 -4.10 -19.67
C PRO A 158 12.26 -3.14 -18.70
N GLU A 159 11.02 -2.76 -19.00
CA GLU A 159 10.20 -1.83 -18.25
C GLU A 159 9.62 -2.46 -16.98
N ASN A 160 9.45 -3.78 -16.97
CA ASN A 160 8.85 -4.53 -15.86
C ASN A 160 9.92 -5.15 -14.93
N ARG A 161 11.18 -4.79 -15.10
CA ARG A 161 12.26 -5.28 -14.25
C ARG A 161 12.10 -4.76 -12.83
N MET A 162 12.30 -5.65 -11.86
CA MET A 162 12.30 -5.31 -10.44
C MET A 162 10.96 -4.69 -9.99
N ARG A 163 9.85 -5.20 -10.52
CA ARG A 163 8.50 -4.77 -10.18
C ARG A 163 7.86 -5.74 -9.21
N LEU A 164 7.09 -5.20 -8.28
CA LEU A 164 6.25 -5.96 -7.36
C LEU A 164 4.89 -6.21 -8.01
N TYR A 165 4.44 -7.46 -7.98
CA TYR A 165 3.14 -7.88 -8.51
C TYR A 165 2.29 -8.44 -7.39
N HIS A 166 1.09 -7.92 -7.24
CA HIS A 166 0.07 -8.56 -6.40
C HIS A 166 -0.50 -9.77 -7.14
N ARG A 167 -0.57 -10.92 -6.45
CA ARG A 167 -1.14 -12.14 -7.02
C ARG A 167 -1.94 -12.91 -5.97
N THR A 168 -3.04 -13.52 -6.41
CA THR A 168 -3.73 -14.55 -5.64
C THR A 168 -3.17 -15.91 -6.03
N PHE A 169 -2.79 -16.71 -5.06
CA PHE A 169 -2.26 -18.05 -5.35
C PHE A 169 -3.35 -18.97 -5.86
N ARG A 170 -3.12 -19.59 -7.01
CA ARG A 170 -4.00 -20.59 -7.63
C ARG A 170 -3.22 -21.84 -7.93
N GLU A 171 -3.62 -22.93 -7.33
CA GLU A 171 -3.09 -24.24 -7.65
C GLU A 171 -4.08 -24.97 -8.58
N ASN A 172 -3.60 -25.38 -9.75
CA ASN A 172 -4.43 -26.06 -10.77
C ASN A 172 -5.73 -25.32 -11.13
N GLY A 173 -5.73 -23.98 -10.99
CA GLY A 173 -6.90 -23.14 -11.26
C GLY A 173 -7.86 -22.96 -10.10
N GLU A 174 -7.64 -23.61 -8.97
CA GLU A 174 -8.40 -23.38 -7.74
C GLU A 174 -7.74 -22.27 -6.92
N ASP A 175 -8.57 -21.33 -6.45
CA ASP A 175 -8.16 -20.19 -5.64
C ASP A 175 -8.10 -20.61 -4.16
N TYR A 176 -6.91 -20.64 -3.58
CA TYR A 176 -6.72 -20.95 -2.17
C TYR A 176 -6.83 -19.74 -1.24
N GLY A 177 -7.20 -18.57 -1.79
CA GLY A 177 -7.38 -17.34 -1.01
C GLY A 177 -6.08 -16.76 -0.42
N SER A 178 -4.91 -17.34 -0.73
CA SER A 178 -3.63 -16.82 -0.29
C SER A 178 -3.16 -15.71 -1.21
N GLU A 179 -2.91 -14.55 -0.64
CA GLU A 179 -2.37 -13.39 -1.37
C GLU A 179 -0.86 -13.33 -1.24
N TRP A 180 -0.17 -13.12 -2.36
CA TRP A 180 1.27 -12.96 -2.41
C TRP A 180 1.66 -11.70 -3.16
N TYR A 181 2.80 -11.15 -2.76
CA TYR A 181 3.49 -10.13 -3.53
C TYR A 181 4.72 -10.77 -4.17
N SER A 182 4.73 -10.85 -5.49
CA SER A 182 5.82 -11.47 -6.25
C SER A 182 6.72 -10.41 -6.84
N TYR A 183 8.02 -10.55 -6.58
CA TYR A 183 9.06 -9.65 -7.07
C TYR A 183 9.97 -10.38 -8.04
N LEU A 184 9.89 -10.00 -9.33
CA LEU A 184 10.59 -10.68 -10.42
C LEU A 184 11.89 -9.97 -10.80
N VAL A 185 13.01 -10.67 -10.66
CA VAL A 185 14.36 -10.17 -10.95
C VAL A 185 14.98 -10.90 -12.13
N TYR A 186 15.49 -10.15 -13.10
CA TYR A 186 16.22 -10.65 -14.27
C TYR A 186 17.21 -9.62 -14.78
N GLU A 187 18.17 -10.06 -15.60
CA GLU A 187 19.13 -9.16 -16.21
C GLU A 187 18.49 -8.39 -17.37
N VAL A 188 18.89 -7.12 -17.52
CA VAL A 188 18.62 -6.34 -18.72
C VAL A 188 19.96 -5.84 -19.21
N THR A 189 20.30 -6.16 -20.46
CA THR A 189 21.57 -5.74 -21.07
C THR A 189 21.56 -4.24 -21.36
N ALA A 190 22.73 -3.65 -21.56
CA ALA A 190 22.85 -2.24 -21.95
C ALA A 190 22.13 -1.92 -23.30
N SER A 191 21.90 -2.93 -24.14
CA SER A 191 21.13 -2.81 -25.39
C SER A 191 19.61 -2.95 -25.19
N GLY A 192 19.12 -3.05 -23.94
CA GLY A 192 17.71 -3.20 -23.63
C GLY A 192 17.14 -4.61 -23.83
N LYS A 193 17.99 -5.62 -24.04
CA LYS A 193 17.51 -7.01 -24.15
C LYS A 193 17.31 -7.60 -22.77
N THR A 194 16.17 -8.25 -22.59
CA THR A 194 15.81 -8.97 -21.37
C THR A 194 16.61 -10.28 -21.28
N GLY A 195 17.20 -10.55 -20.13
CA GLY A 195 17.87 -11.82 -19.86
C GLY A 195 16.87 -12.99 -19.85
N GLU A 196 17.37 -14.14 -20.27
CA GLU A 196 16.52 -15.33 -20.43
C GLU A 196 16.08 -15.92 -19.08
N SER A 197 16.98 -15.97 -18.10
CA SER A 197 16.69 -16.54 -16.78
C SER A 197 16.24 -15.48 -15.77
N ALA A 198 15.44 -15.89 -14.80
CA ALA A 198 14.88 -15.01 -13.76
C ALA A 198 14.81 -15.69 -12.41
N VAL A 199 14.65 -14.86 -11.37
CA VAL A 199 14.31 -15.28 -10.01
C VAL A 199 13.07 -14.50 -9.58
N MET A 200 12.12 -15.18 -8.99
CA MET A 200 10.95 -14.57 -8.39
C MET A 200 10.95 -14.82 -6.89
N LEU A 201 10.82 -13.76 -6.14
CA LEU A 201 10.62 -13.81 -4.70
C LEU A 201 9.14 -13.66 -4.42
N ASN A 202 8.54 -14.66 -3.78
CA ASN A 202 7.17 -14.56 -3.32
C ASN A 202 7.19 -14.11 -1.86
N LEU A 203 6.67 -12.92 -1.60
CA LEU A 203 6.63 -12.29 -0.30
C LEU A 203 5.30 -12.61 0.39
N ASN A 204 5.37 -12.85 1.68
CA ASN A 204 4.18 -13.05 2.50
C ASN A 204 3.41 -11.73 2.60
N ALA A 205 2.15 -11.72 2.15
CA ALA A 205 1.30 -10.54 2.18
C ALA A 205 1.05 -10.04 3.61
N ASP A 206 0.90 -10.94 4.59
CA ASP A 206 0.69 -10.56 6.00
C ASP A 206 1.91 -9.85 6.55
N TRP A 207 3.12 -10.40 6.31
CA TRP A 207 4.34 -9.72 6.72
C TRP A 207 4.45 -8.32 6.13
N PHE A 208 4.11 -8.18 4.86
CA PHE A 208 4.16 -6.91 4.15
C PHE A 208 3.16 -5.90 4.76
N ARG A 209 1.94 -6.35 5.02
CA ARG A 209 0.90 -5.54 5.68
C ARG A 209 1.30 -5.13 7.08
N ASP A 210 1.77 -6.04 7.91
CA ASP A 210 2.17 -5.77 9.30
C ASP A 210 3.26 -4.71 9.41
N HIS A 211 4.19 -4.67 8.45
CA HIS A 211 5.27 -3.68 8.44
C HIS A 211 4.85 -2.33 7.85
N LEU A 212 3.83 -2.31 7.00
CA LEU A 212 3.23 -1.09 6.50
C LEU A 212 2.18 -0.53 7.48
N LEU A 213 1.50 -1.39 8.24
CA LEU A 213 0.35 -1.04 9.09
C LEU A 213 0.71 -0.50 10.47
N ASN A 214 1.97 -0.34 10.82
CA ASN A 214 2.37 0.23 12.12
C ASN A 214 1.95 1.70 12.32
N PHE A 215 1.03 2.18 11.47
CA PHE A 215 0.41 3.49 11.57
C PHE A 215 -0.78 3.43 12.52
N GLN A 216 -0.64 3.99 13.71
CA GLN A 216 -1.74 4.12 14.64
C GLN A 216 -2.64 5.29 14.21
N GLY A 217 -3.87 4.99 13.83
CA GLY A 217 -4.94 5.92 14.12
C GLY A 217 -5.85 6.45 13.02
N GLU A 218 -5.64 6.23 11.71
CA GLU A 218 -6.58 6.74 10.69
C GLU A 218 -6.80 5.78 9.52
N ASN A 219 -7.95 5.92 8.86
CA ASN A 219 -8.28 5.15 7.66
C ASN A 219 -7.31 5.51 6.53
N TYR A 220 -6.46 4.58 6.15
CA TYR A 220 -5.54 4.74 5.04
C TYR A 220 -5.62 3.55 4.08
N VAL A 221 -5.23 3.81 2.87
CA VAL A 221 -5.09 2.82 1.81
C VAL A 221 -3.74 3.04 1.14
N ILE A 222 -2.89 2.01 1.14
CA ILE A 222 -1.62 2.01 0.41
C ILE A 222 -1.84 1.26 -0.89
N VAL A 223 -1.52 1.91 -1.99
CA VAL A 223 -1.72 1.38 -3.34
C VAL A 223 -0.38 1.13 -4.00
N SER A 224 -0.22 -0.04 -4.61
CA SER A 224 0.96 -0.37 -5.41
C SER A 224 1.01 0.41 -6.73
N SER A 225 2.17 0.43 -7.38
CA SER A 225 2.36 1.11 -8.68
C SER A 225 1.52 0.54 -9.83
N ASP A 226 0.99 -0.65 -9.67
CA ASP A 226 0.08 -1.32 -10.60
C ASP A 226 -1.40 -1.14 -10.24
N GLY A 227 -1.69 -0.32 -9.21
CA GLY A 227 -3.05 0.10 -8.87
C GLY A 227 -3.83 -0.88 -7.99
N TYR A 228 -3.16 -1.72 -7.23
CA TYR A 228 -3.80 -2.61 -6.25
C TYR A 228 -3.58 -2.13 -4.81
N VAL A 229 -4.58 -2.33 -3.97
CA VAL A 229 -4.48 -2.05 -2.54
C VAL A 229 -3.55 -3.06 -1.88
N VAL A 230 -2.41 -2.59 -1.42
CA VAL A 230 -1.38 -3.39 -0.74
C VAL A 230 -1.73 -3.55 0.73
N ALA A 231 -2.13 -2.46 1.35
CA ALA A 231 -2.49 -2.44 2.76
C ALA A 231 -3.59 -1.41 3.02
N SER A 232 -4.53 -1.78 3.86
CA SER A 232 -5.63 -0.94 4.29
C SER A 232 -6.02 -1.30 5.72
N GLN A 233 -6.50 -0.34 6.47
CA GLN A 233 -7.08 -0.60 7.79
C GLN A 233 -8.36 -1.44 7.70
N SER A 234 -9.05 -1.38 6.57
CA SER A 234 -10.19 -2.26 6.27
C SER A 234 -9.69 -3.48 5.49
N GLU A 235 -9.65 -4.64 6.14
CA GLU A 235 -9.17 -5.90 5.54
C GLU A 235 -9.89 -6.23 4.23
N GLY A 236 -11.17 -5.87 4.10
CA GLY A 236 -11.94 -6.11 2.88
C GLY A 236 -11.50 -5.34 1.64
N LEU A 237 -10.63 -4.33 1.79
CA LEU A 237 -10.10 -3.55 0.67
C LEU A 237 -8.76 -4.09 0.14
N ASN A 238 -8.07 -4.92 0.90
CA ASN A 238 -6.77 -5.48 0.49
C ASN A 238 -6.93 -6.33 -0.78
N GLY A 239 -6.00 -6.17 -1.71
CA GLY A 239 -6.03 -6.86 -3.01
C GLY A 239 -7.00 -6.27 -4.05
N MET A 240 -7.84 -5.30 -3.69
CA MET A 240 -8.74 -4.66 -4.65
C MET A 240 -7.98 -3.74 -5.60
N SER A 241 -8.44 -3.64 -6.86
CA SER A 241 -7.92 -2.65 -7.80
C SER A 241 -8.48 -1.26 -7.49
N LEU A 242 -7.68 -0.22 -7.75
CA LEU A 242 -8.09 1.18 -7.56
C LEU A 242 -9.37 1.52 -8.36
N SER A 243 -9.49 0.99 -9.57
CA SER A 243 -10.68 1.17 -10.42
C SER A 243 -11.97 0.55 -9.84
N LEU A 244 -11.83 -0.44 -8.97
CA LEU A 244 -12.95 -1.02 -8.24
C LEU A 244 -13.32 -0.17 -7.02
N LEU A 245 -12.33 0.37 -6.32
CA LEU A 245 -12.52 1.29 -5.19
C LEU A 245 -13.25 2.56 -5.62
N ASP A 246 -12.84 3.20 -6.72
CA ASP A 246 -13.49 4.39 -7.24
C ASP A 246 -15.00 4.15 -7.48
N ARG A 247 -15.36 2.99 -8.04
CA ARG A 247 -16.77 2.61 -8.25
C ARG A 247 -17.56 2.38 -6.95
N ILE A 248 -16.89 1.93 -5.88
CA ILE A 248 -17.53 1.73 -4.57
C ILE A 248 -17.76 3.07 -3.87
N CYS A 249 -16.83 4.02 -4.01
CA CYS A 249 -16.93 5.35 -3.41
C CYS A 249 -17.94 6.29 -4.12
N GLU A 250 -18.34 5.97 -5.37
CA GLU A 250 -19.34 6.72 -6.14
C GLU A 250 -20.79 6.26 -5.87
N GLN A 251 -21.01 5.22 -5.09
CA GLN A 251 -22.33 4.72 -4.68
C GLN A 251 -22.74 5.19 -3.28
#